data_45c639c13937d4fb682437a863068e28
#
_entry.id   45c639c13937d4fb682437a863068e28
#
_cell.length_a   1.000
_cell.length_b   1.000
_cell.length_c   1.000
_cell.angle_alpha   90.00
_cell.angle_beta   90.00
_cell.angle_gamma   90.00
#
_symmetry.space_group_name_H-M   'P 1'
#
loop_
_entity.id
_entity.type
_entity.pdbx_description
1 polymer ?
#
loop_
_entity_poly.entity_id
_entity_poly.type
_entity_poly.pdbx_seq_one_letter_code
_entity_poly.pdbx_strand_id
1 'polypeptide(L)' 'EGAVVELGGGTPPEVVARAQHFAQTLTRVASQYGRRADALEAADLRHVGGYALRLRGVTTVAVQPNGRPAAR' A
#
# COMPACT_ATOMS: atom_id res chain seq x y z
N GLU A 1 4.78 -14.62 -9.16
CA GLU A 1 5.96 -14.45 -8.49
C GLU A 1 6.10 -13.23 -7.64
N GLY A 2 6.23 -12.11 -7.99
CA GLY A 2 6.39 -10.96 -7.11
C GLY A 2 5.11 -10.18 -6.99
N ALA A 3 5.13 -9.23 -6.10
CA ALA A 3 4.01 -8.31 -5.94
C ALA A 3 3.99 -7.34 -7.11
N VAL A 4 2.79 -6.91 -7.47
CA VAL A 4 2.60 -5.89 -8.50
C VAL A 4 2.25 -4.59 -7.81
N VAL A 5 3.00 -3.52 -8.10
CA VAL A 5 2.77 -2.22 -7.50
C VAL A 5 2.52 -1.20 -8.61
N GLU A 6 1.32 -0.60 -8.60
CA GLU A 6 0.94 0.44 -9.55
C GLU A 6 1.28 1.79 -8.94
N LEU A 7 2.28 2.45 -9.48
CA LEU A 7 2.73 3.72 -8.91
C LEU A 7 1.91 4.92 -9.38
N GLY A 8 1.25 4.80 -10.53
CA GLY A 8 0.49 5.90 -11.07
C GLY A 8 1.37 6.91 -11.77
N GLY A 9 0.77 8.00 -12.21
CA GLY A 9 1.46 9.05 -12.91
C GLY A 9 1.82 10.21 -12.00
N GLY A 10 2.33 11.25 -12.61
CA GLY A 10 2.72 12.47 -11.92
C GLY A 10 4.18 12.77 -12.14
N THR A 11 4.67 13.81 -11.45
CA THR A 11 6.07 14.17 -11.56
C THR A 11 6.93 13.14 -10.82
N PRO A 12 8.21 13.02 -11.18
CA PRO A 12 9.09 12.10 -10.45
C PRO A 12 9.08 12.30 -8.94
N PRO A 13 9.14 13.53 -8.41
CA PRO A 13 9.04 13.69 -6.96
C PRO A 13 7.74 13.15 -6.37
N GLU A 14 6.62 13.31 -7.10
CA GLU A 14 5.34 12.80 -6.61
C GLU A 14 5.33 11.28 -6.56
N VAL A 15 5.88 10.65 -7.59
CA VAL A 15 5.95 9.19 -7.64
C VAL A 15 6.85 8.66 -6.53
N VAL A 16 7.99 9.29 -6.32
CA VAL A 16 8.92 8.89 -5.27
C VAL A 16 8.27 9.03 -3.89
N ALA A 17 7.55 10.12 -3.67
CA ALA A 17 6.89 10.34 -2.39
C ALA A 17 5.85 9.27 -2.11
N ARG A 18 5.08 8.88 -3.12
CA ARG A 18 4.10 7.80 -2.96
C ARG A 18 4.78 6.48 -2.63
N ALA A 19 5.87 6.18 -3.35
CA ALA A 19 6.58 4.93 -3.12
C ALA A 19 7.18 4.90 -1.72
N GLN A 20 7.73 6.02 -1.26
CA GLN A 20 8.30 6.08 0.08
C GLN A 20 7.22 5.92 1.15
N HIS A 21 6.09 6.59 0.97
CA HIS A 21 4.99 6.46 1.93
C HIS A 21 4.51 5.01 2.01
N PHE A 22 4.36 4.37 0.86
CA PHE A 22 3.97 2.98 0.82
C PHE A 22 4.99 2.10 1.55
N ALA A 23 6.28 2.28 1.25
CA ALA A 23 7.32 1.47 1.86
C ALA A 23 7.38 1.67 3.37
N GLN A 24 7.18 2.90 3.82
CA GLN A 24 7.25 3.20 5.25
C GLN A 24 6.07 2.62 6.03
N THR A 25 4.92 2.49 5.39
CA THR A 25 3.72 2.06 6.10
C THR A 25 3.36 0.60 5.86
N LEU A 26 3.94 -0.03 4.85
CA LEU A 26 3.54 -1.38 4.45
C LEU A 26 3.66 -2.39 5.58
N THR A 27 4.80 -2.42 6.26
CA THR A 27 5.02 -3.41 7.30
C THR A 27 4.02 -3.24 8.44
N ARG A 28 3.74 -1.99 8.81
CA ARG A 28 2.79 -1.72 9.87
C ARG A 28 1.38 -2.15 9.49
N VAL A 29 0.98 -1.83 8.26
CA VAL A 29 -0.36 -2.20 7.81
C VAL A 29 -0.48 -3.71 7.72
N ALA A 30 0.51 -4.39 7.16
CA ALA A 30 0.47 -5.84 7.05
C ALA A 30 0.37 -6.48 8.43
N SER A 31 1.11 -5.96 9.38
CA SER A 31 1.13 -6.49 10.73
C SER A 31 -0.23 -6.39 11.41
N GLN A 32 -1.01 -5.35 11.11
CA GLN A 32 -2.35 -5.21 11.66
C GLN A 32 -3.30 -6.31 11.18
N TYR A 33 -2.97 -6.98 10.10
CA TYR A 33 -3.75 -8.09 9.57
C TYR A 33 -3.08 -9.43 9.83
N GLY A 34 -2.08 -9.45 10.73
CA GLY A 34 -1.38 -10.68 11.04
C GLY A 34 -0.52 -11.18 9.88
N ARG A 35 -0.04 -10.27 9.04
CA ARG A 35 0.75 -10.62 7.87
C ARG A 35 2.09 -9.92 7.91
N ARG A 36 3.01 -10.45 7.14
CA ARG A 36 4.31 -9.82 6.93
C ARG A 36 4.30 -9.11 5.59
N ALA A 37 5.27 -8.24 5.38
CA ALA A 37 5.36 -7.50 4.13
C ALA A 37 5.49 -8.43 2.93
N ASP A 38 6.08 -9.59 3.09
CA ASP A 38 6.23 -10.54 1.99
C ASP A 38 4.92 -11.22 1.60
N ALA A 39 3.84 -10.97 2.32
CA ALA A 39 2.51 -11.43 1.92
C ALA A 39 1.86 -10.50 0.89
N LEU A 40 2.50 -9.41 0.53
CA LEU A 40 1.94 -8.47 -0.43
C LEU A 40 1.77 -9.13 -1.80
N GLU A 41 0.56 -9.03 -2.35
CA GLU A 41 0.27 -9.51 -3.69
C GLU A 41 0.15 -8.38 -4.68
N ALA A 42 -0.44 -7.27 -4.28
CA ALA A 42 -0.63 -6.13 -5.17
C ALA A 42 -0.83 -4.87 -4.35
N ALA A 43 -0.45 -3.75 -4.92
CA ALA A 43 -0.70 -2.45 -4.32
C ALA A 43 -0.99 -1.46 -5.42
N ASP A 44 -1.90 -0.53 -5.15
CA ASP A 44 -2.30 0.50 -6.09
C ASP A 44 -2.13 1.85 -5.41
N LEU A 45 -1.09 2.58 -5.81
CA LEU A 45 -0.74 3.86 -5.23
C LEU A 45 -1.36 5.03 -6.00
N ARG A 46 -2.26 4.73 -6.96
CA ARG A 46 -2.90 5.77 -7.76
C ARG A 46 -4.00 6.50 -7.00
N HIS A 47 -4.40 5.99 -5.84
CA HIS A 47 -5.46 6.62 -5.06
C HIS A 47 -5.00 7.95 -4.51
N VAL A 48 -5.89 8.93 -4.55
CA VAL A 48 -5.62 10.23 -3.96
C VAL A 48 -5.61 10.09 -2.46
N GLY A 49 -4.52 10.54 -1.84
CA GLY A 49 -4.44 10.57 -0.39
C GLY A 49 -4.32 9.21 0.27
N GLY A 50 -3.74 8.23 -0.42
CA GLY A 50 -3.56 6.94 0.20
C GLY A 50 -3.25 5.89 -0.84
N TYR A 51 -3.50 4.65 -0.50
CA TYR A 51 -3.29 3.57 -1.45
C TYR A 51 -4.20 2.39 -1.07
N ALA A 52 -4.30 1.43 -1.97
CA ALA A 52 -4.98 0.18 -1.70
C ALA A 52 -3.97 -0.95 -1.85
N LEU A 53 -4.10 -1.98 -1.04
CA LEU A 53 -3.21 -3.12 -1.18
C LEU A 53 -3.97 -4.42 -0.98
N ARG A 54 -3.41 -5.49 -1.49
CA ARG A 54 -3.94 -6.83 -1.29
C ARG A 54 -2.85 -7.71 -0.71
N LEU A 55 -3.15 -8.29 0.44
CA LEU A 55 -2.26 -9.21 1.11
C LEU A 55 -2.79 -10.63 0.94
N ARG A 56 -1.90 -11.59 0.92
CA ARG A 56 -2.27 -12.99 0.78
C ARG A 56 -3.21 -13.38 1.92
N GLY A 57 -4.37 -13.92 1.55
CA GLY A 57 -5.37 -14.33 2.53
C GLY A 57 -6.18 -13.19 3.13
N VAL A 58 -6.00 -11.97 2.63
CA VAL A 58 -6.74 -10.80 3.11
C VAL A 58 -7.35 -10.12 1.91
N THR A 59 -8.60 -9.64 2.05
CA THR A 59 -9.21 -8.87 0.97
C THR A 59 -8.50 -7.54 0.79
N THR A 60 -8.82 -6.85 -0.30
CA THR A 60 -8.22 -5.54 -0.58
C THR A 60 -8.47 -4.57 0.57
N VAL A 61 -7.42 -3.89 0.98
CA VAL A 61 -7.43 -2.96 2.11
C VAL A 61 -7.13 -1.56 1.59
N ALA A 62 -8.00 -0.61 1.89
CA ALA A 62 -7.73 0.80 1.60
C ALA A 62 -6.95 1.38 2.76
N VAL A 63 -5.87 2.10 2.44
CA VAL A 63 -4.99 2.68 3.44
C VAL A 63 -5.03 4.19 3.29
N GLN A 64 -5.31 4.89 4.38
CA GLN A 64 -5.43 6.33 4.40
C GLN A 64 -4.07 7.00 4.36
N PRO A 65 -4.00 8.31 4.10
CA PRO A 65 -2.71 9.01 4.03
C PRO A 65 -1.88 8.90 5.30
N ASN A 66 -2.53 8.71 6.44
CA ASN A 66 -1.82 8.55 7.71
C ASN A 66 -1.23 7.15 7.89
N GLY A 67 -1.34 6.29 6.89
CA GLY A 67 -0.80 4.94 6.94
C GLY A 67 -1.66 3.96 7.71
N ARG A 68 -2.91 4.32 8.02
CA ARG A 68 -3.81 3.43 8.74
C ARG A 68 -4.83 2.86 7.78
N PRO A 69 -5.25 1.61 8.00
CA PRO A 69 -6.34 1.05 7.21
C PRO A 69 -7.59 1.89 7.38
N ALA A 70 -8.37 1.99 6.30
CA ALA A 70 -9.62 2.72 6.38
C ALA A 70 -10.56 2.02 7.35
N ALA A 71 -11.25 2.81 8.15
CA ALA A 71 -12.22 2.26 9.11
C ALA A 71 -13.46 1.76 8.39
N ARG A 72 -14.12 0.82 9.02
CA ARG A 72 -15.32 0.21 8.45
C ARG A 72 -16.55 0.62 9.19
#